data_49c0110413e9103a07af94e4ca195d73
#
_entry.id   49c0110413e9103a07af94e4ca195d73
#
_cell.length_a   1.000
_cell.length_b   1.000
_cell.length_c   1.000
_cell.angle_alpha   90.00
_cell.angle_beta   90.00
_cell.angle_gamma   90.00
#
_symmetry.space_group_name_H-M   'P 1'
#
loop_
_entity.id
_entity.type
_entity.pdbx_description
1 polymer ?
#
loop_
_entity_poly.entity_id
_entity_poly.type
_entity_poly.pdbx_seq_one_letter_code
_entity_poly.pdbx_strand_id
1 'polypeptide(L)'
;VLTGKAGLDALIVAPGPDLRYLTGSRADTFERLTALVIPAAGTARLVIARLELASVRDSAIGELDVDVVDWVDGDDAHALALEGLPTPSAVAVSESMPALHLVPIADRLGATPTLATPVLRQLRMIKDDNEIAALRRAGAAIDRVHARMGEWLRPGRTEADVAADIAEAIVAEGHTEPEFIIVGSGPNGADPHHEQSDRVIEADDIVVIDI
;
A
#
# COMPACT_ATOMS: atom_id res chain seq x y z
N VAL A 1 -1.47 -22.77 8.00
CA VAL A 1 -1.68 -21.43 8.47
C VAL A 1 -2.92 -20.85 7.78
N LEU A 2 -3.12 -19.52 7.67
CA LEU A 2 -4.37 -18.97 7.09
C LEU A 2 -4.59 -19.35 5.63
N THR A 3 -3.54 -19.42 4.81
CA THR A 3 -3.62 -19.88 3.41
C THR A 3 -4.31 -21.23 3.28
N GLY A 4 -3.82 -22.25 3.97
CA GLY A 4 -4.40 -23.59 3.94
C GLY A 4 -5.81 -23.66 4.56
N LYS A 5 -6.09 -22.87 5.63
CA LYS A 5 -7.44 -22.78 6.21
C LYS A 5 -8.47 -22.18 5.24
N ALA A 6 -8.03 -21.34 4.32
CA ALA A 6 -8.85 -20.76 3.27
C ALA A 6 -9.06 -21.69 2.07
N GLY A 7 -8.47 -22.91 2.09
CA GLY A 7 -8.54 -23.85 0.98
C GLY A 7 -7.71 -23.43 -0.23
N LEU A 8 -6.69 -22.60 -0.02
CA LEU A 8 -5.80 -22.12 -1.05
C LEU A 8 -4.48 -22.88 -1.02
N ASP A 9 -3.87 -23.07 -2.18
CA ASP A 9 -2.51 -23.62 -2.29
C ASP A 9 -1.44 -22.56 -2.02
N ALA A 10 -1.69 -21.30 -2.41
CA ALA A 10 -0.83 -20.17 -2.13
C ALA A 10 -1.55 -18.82 -2.11
N LEU A 11 -0.94 -17.85 -1.42
CA LEU A 11 -1.17 -16.41 -1.62
C LEU A 11 0.01 -15.85 -2.42
N ILE A 12 -0.26 -14.97 -3.37
CA ILE A 12 0.76 -14.20 -4.10
C ILE A 12 0.50 -12.71 -3.84
N VAL A 13 1.42 -12.07 -3.13
CA VAL A 13 1.27 -10.70 -2.66
C VAL A 13 2.26 -9.82 -3.43
N ALA A 14 1.73 -8.92 -4.26
CA ALA A 14 2.50 -7.91 -4.98
C ALA A 14 2.86 -6.72 -4.04
N PRO A 15 3.81 -5.85 -4.46
CA PRO A 15 4.06 -4.59 -3.78
C PRO A 15 2.77 -3.80 -3.51
N GLY A 16 2.73 -3.15 -2.36
CA GLY A 16 1.58 -2.42 -1.88
C GLY A 16 1.34 -2.60 -0.37
N PRO A 17 0.18 -2.16 0.14
CA PRO A 17 -0.09 -2.16 1.59
C PRO A 17 0.01 -3.54 2.25
N ASP A 18 -0.33 -4.60 1.54
CA ASP A 18 -0.28 -5.96 2.09
C ASP A 18 1.15 -6.48 2.20
N LEU A 19 2.00 -6.27 1.19
CA LEU A 19 3.42 -6.62 1.26
C LEU A 19 4.11 -5.83 2.36
N ARG A 20 3.81 -4.52 2.45
CA ARG A 20 4.33 -3.66 3.50
C ARG A 20 3.93 -4.14 4.89
N TYR A 21 2.67 -4.52 5.09
CA TYR A 21 2.20 -5.06 6.37
C TYR A 21 2.93 -6.35 6.76
N LEU A 22 3.12 -7.25 5.80
CA LEU A 22 3.73 -8.57 6.06
C LEU A 22 5.24 -8.51 6.26
N THR A 23 5.92 -7.54 5.64
CA THR A 23 7.38 -7.54 5.56
C THR A 23 8.04 -6.22 5.92
N GLY A 24 7.29 -5.13 6.04
CA GLY A 24 7.82 -3.77 6.17
C GLY A 24 8.37 -3.19 4.86
N SER A 25 8.39 -3.96 3.76
CA SER A 25 8.91 -3.50 2.47
C SER A 25 8.06 -2.37 1.89
N ARG A 26 8.74 -1.35 1.38
CA ARG A 26 8.16 -0.23 0.63
C ARG A 26 8.44 -0.35 -0.88
N ALA A 27 8.71 -1.57 -1.35
CA ALA A 27 8.88 -1.80 -2.78
C ALA A 27 7.63 -1.36 -3.55
N ASP A 28 7.85 -0.71 -4.68
CA ASP A 28 6.80 -0.34 -5.61
C ASP A 28 6.63 -1.40 -6.70
N THR A 29 5.54 -1.28 -7.44
CA THR A 29 5.26 -2.13 -8.59
C THR A 29 5.72 -1.45 -9.87
N PHE A 30 6.60 -2.12 -10.60
CA PHE A 30 7.07 -1.70 -11.90
C PHE A 30 6.76 -2.77 -12.95
N GLU A 31 7.44 -2.72 -14.09
CA GLU A 31 7.31 -3.72 -15.15
C GLU A 31 7.88 -5.10 -14.76
N ARG A 32 8.76 -5.16 -13.75
CA ARG A 32 9.35 -6.40 -13.25
C ARG A 32 8.54 -6.98 -12.12
N LEU A 33 8.35 -8.30 -12.15
CA LEU A 33 7.61 -8.98 -11.09
C LEU A 33 8.40 -8.95 -9.77
N THR A 34 7.79 -8.33 -8.76
CA THR A 34 8.10 -8.57 -7.34
C THR A 34 6.87 -9.17 -6.68
N ALA A 35 7.01 -10.33 -6.06
CA ALA A 35 5.89 -11.03 -5.43
C ALA A 35 6.34 -11.89 -4.25
N LEU A 36 5.67 -11.74 -3.12
CA LEU A 36 5.78 -12.65 -1.98
C LEU A 36 4.79 -13.81 -2.19
N VAL A 37 5.29 -15.00 -2.38
CA VAL A 37 4.51 -16.23 -2.50
C VAL A 37 4.49 -16.94 -1.16
N ILE A 38 3.29 -17.12 -0.60
CA ILE A 38 3.06 -17.75 0.71
C ILE A 38 2.28 -19.04 0.46
N PRO A 39 2.95 -20.20 0.33
CA PRO A 39 2.27 -21.47 0.11
C PRO A 39 1.49 -21.92 1.35
N ALA A 40 0.52 -22.80 1.17
CA ALA A 40 -0.23 -23.43 2.27
C ALA A 40 0.68 -24.24 3.19
N ALA A 41 1.74 -24.84 2.63
CA ALA A 41 2.75 -25.61 3.33
C ALA A 41 4.13 -25.29 2.73
N GLY A 42 5.17 -25.26 3.58
CA GLY A 42 6.54 -24.92 3.17
C GLY A 42 6.89 -23.48 3.47
N THR A 43 8.07 -23.05 3.02
CA THR A 43 8.64 -21.73 3.25
C THR A 43 8.09 -20.72 2.25
N ALA A 44 7.82 -19.51 2.69
CA ALA A 44 7.44 -18.41 1.82
C ALA A 44 8.63 -17.98 0.94
N ARG A 45 8.35 -17.45 -0.24
CA ARG A 45 9.37 -16.99 -1.19
C ARG A 45 9.10 -15.57 -1.64
N LEU A 46 10.12 -14.74 -1.66
CA LEU A 46 10.10 -13.46 -2.35
C LEU A 46 10.76 -13.63 -3.71
N VAL A 47 9.96 -13.59 -4.78
CA VAL A 47 10.46 -13.52 -6.15
C VAL A 47 10.64 -12.05 -6.51
N ILE A 48 11.85 -11.64 -6.85
CA ILE A 48 12.21 -10.24 -7.08
C ILE A 48 13.27 -10.09 -8.14
N ALA A 49 13.20 -9.06 -8.98
CA ALA A 49 14.27 -8.75 -9.92
C ALA A 49 15.58 -8.41 -9.16
N ARG A 50 16.70 -8.95 -9.59
CA ARG A 50 18.03 -8.69 -8.98
C ARG A 50 18.34 -7.21 -8.89
N LEU A 51 17.92 -6.43 -9.89
CA LEU A 51 18.10 -4.98 -9.91
C LEU A 51 17.33 -4.26 -8.80
N GLU A 52 16.26 -4.88 -8.28
CA GLU A 52 15.35 -4.30 -7.29
C GLU A 52 15.61 -4.79 -5.86
N LEU A 53 16.60 -5.66 -5.65
CA LEU A 53 16.94 -6.19 -4.32
C LEU A 53 17.20 -5.08 -3.28
N ALA A 54 17.66 -3.91 -3.71
CA ALA A 54 17.88 -2.77 -2.83
C ALA A 54 16.58 -2.27 -2.17
N SER A 55 15.42 -2.39 -2.83
CA SER A 55 14.12 -1.92 -2.35
C SER A 55 13.60 -2.69 -1.12
N VAL A 56 14.12 -3.90 -0.89
CA VAL A 56 13.71 -4.74 0.24
C VAL A 56 14.76 -4.84 1.34
N ARG A 57 15.92 -4.17 1.17
CA ARG A 57 17.05 -4.26 2.10
C ARG A 57 16.70 -3.80 3.52
N ASP A 58 15.93 -2.72 3.63
CA ASP A 58 15.54 -2.11 4.91
C ASP A 58 14.20 -2.65 5.44
N SER A 59 13.77 -3.80 4.92
CA SER A 59 12.57 -4.52 5.36
C SER A 59 12.93 -5.68 6.30
N ALA A 60 11.91 -6.26 6.94
CA ALA A 60 12.09 -7.43 7.80
C ALA A 60 12.38 -8.73 7.02
N ILE A 61 12.44 -8.73 5.70
CA ILE A 61 12.61 -9.94 4.87
C ILE A 61 13.85 -10.74 5.29
N GLY A 62 14.96 -10.08 5.62
CA GLY A 62 16.17 -10.74 6.08
C GLY A 62 16.07 -11.40 7.47
N GLU A 63 15.03 -11.09 8.24
CA GLU A 63 14.76 -11.61 9.58
C GLU A 63 13.62 -12.65 9.58
N LEU A 64 12.87 -12.72 8.48
CA LEU A 64 11.76 -13.65 8.30
C LEU A 64 12.25 -14.96 7.66
N ASP A 65 11.51 -16.05 7.89
CA ASP A 65 11.70 -17.33 7.20
C ASP A 65 11.12 -17.23 5.78
N VAL A 66 11.82 -16.50 4.91
CA VAL A 66 11.45 -16.22 3.52
C VAL A 66 12.66 -16.45 2.62
N ASP A 67 12.51 -17.34 1.66
CA ASP A 67 13.53 -17.56 0.61
C ASP A 67 13.47 -16.41 -0.40
N VAL A 68 14.61 -15.74 -0.64
CA VAL A 68 14.71 -14.71 -1.67
C VAL A 68 15.18 -15.37 -2.97
N VAL A 69 14.30 -15.38 -3.96
CA VAL A 69 14.55 -15.90 -5.30
C VAL A 69 14.71 -14.72 -6.25
N ASP A 70 15.95 -14.36 -6.54
CA ASP A 70 16.22 -13.26 -7.46
C ASP A 70 16.32 -13.77 -8.92
N TRP A 71 15.90 -12.92 -9.85
CA TRP A 71 15.88 -13.21 -11.27
C TRP A 71 16.44 -12.05 -12.10
N VAL A 72 16.81 -12.31 -13.35
CA VAL A 72 17.34 -11.31 -14.30
C VAL A 72 16.50 -11.26 -15.57
N ASP A 73 16.61 -10.16 -16.32
CA ASP A 73 15.91 -10.01 -17.60
C ASP A 73 16.23 -11.19 -18.53
N GLY A 74 15.18 -11.86 -19.00
CA GLY A 74 15.24 -13.10 -19.77
C GLY A 74 14.79 -14.35 -19.01
N ASP A 75 14.77 -14.31 -17.68
CA ASP A 75 14.19 -15.37 -16.86
C ASP A 75 12.66 -15.31 -16.88
N ASP A 76 11.99 -16.45 -16.66
CA ASP A 76 10.53 -16.50 -16.50
C ASP A 76 10.13 -16.30 -15.02
N ALA A 77 10.04 -15.04 -14.60
CA ALA A 77 9.68 -14.67 -13.23
C ALA A 77 8.32 -15.22 -12.78
N HIS A 78 7.36 -15.35 -13.70
CA HIS A 78 6.05 -15.91 -13.39
C HIS A 78 6.13 -17.42 -13.12
N ALA A 79 6.97 -18.15 -13.88
CA ALA A 79 7.23 -19.55 -13.60
C ALA A 79 7.91 -19.73 -12.23
N LEU A 80 8.89 -18.88 -11.89
CA LEU A 80 9.56 -18.89 -10.57
C LEU A 80 8.56 -18.64 -9.43
N ALA A 81 7.59 -17.72 -9.63
CA ALA A 81 6.57 -17.46 -8.62
C ALA A 81 5.65 -18.66 -8.38
N LEU A 82 5.41 -19.48 -9.38
CA LEU A 82 4.52 -20.65 -9.32
C LEU A 82 5.24 -21.97 -9.06
N GLU A 83 6.56 -21.96 -8.97
CA GLU A 83 7.36 -23.17 -8.78
C GLU A 83 6.92 -23.93 -7.52
N GLY A 84 6.77 -25.26 -7.66
CA GLY A 84 6.35 -26.16 -6.58
C GLY A 84 4.86 -26.08 -6.20
N LEU A 85 4.06 -25.24 -6.85
CA LEU A 85 2.61 -25.29 -6.69
C LEU A 85 1.98 -26.38 -7.55
N PRO A 86 0.86 -27.01 -7.12
CA PRO A 86 0.13 -27.97 -7.95
C PRO A 86 -0.46 -27.30 -9.19
N THR A 87 -0.81 -28.09 -10.21
CA THR A 87 -1.51 -27.59 -11.40
C THR A 87 -2.73 -28.46 -11.68
N PRO A 88 -3.97 -27.91 -11.66
CA PRO A 88 -4.31 -26.51 -11.36
C PRO A 88 -4.11 -26.16 -9.87
N SER A 89 -3.86 -24.90 -9.59
CA SER A 89 -3.69 -24.39 -8.23
C SER A 89 -4.79 -23.41 -7.83
N ALA A 90 -5.27 -23.55 -6.60
CA ALA A 90 -6.14 -22.56 -5.97
C ALA A 90 -5.27 -21.43 -5.37
N VAL A 91 -5.12 -20.33 -6.09
CA VAL A 91 -4.27 -19.19 -5.70
C VAL A 91 -5.14 -17.96 -5.46
N ALA A 92 -4.77 -17.17 -4.44
CA ALA A 92 -5.28 -15.83 -4.28
C ALA A 92 -4.17 -14.79 -4.40
N VAL A 93 -4.50 -13.64 -5.01
CA VAL A 93 -3.56 -12.54 -5.27
C VAL A 93 -3.98 -11.28 -4.52
N SER A 94 -3.01 -10.44 -4.15
CA SER A 94 -3.30 -9.14 -3.54
C SER A 94 -4.02 -8.21 -4.54
N GLU A 95 -4.84 -7.29 -4.02
CA GLU A 95 -5.55 -6.29 -4.85
C GLU A 95 -4.59 -5.39 -5.63
N SER A 96 -3.38 -5.19 -5.13
CA SER A 96 -2.31 -4.40 -5.78
C SER A 96 -1.62 -5.13 -6.93
N MET A 97 -1.98 -6.40 -7.23
CA MET A 97 -1.36 -7.15 -8.32
C MET A 97 -1.68 -6.53 -9.68
N PRO A 98 -0.69 -6.02 -10.44
CA PRO A 98 -0.95 -5.47 -11.76
C PRO A 98 -1.45 -6.53 -12.73
N ALA A 99 -2.33 -6.13 -13.63
CA ALA A 99 -2.82 -7.02 -14.70
C ALA A 99 -1.68 -7.57 -15.57
N LEU A 100 -0.60 -6.81 -15.72
CA LEU A 100 0.64 -7.23 -16.39
C LEU A 100 1.20 -8.56 -15.86
N HIS A 101 1.06 -8.79 -14.55
CA HIS A 101 1.52 -10.02 -13.90
C HIS A 101 0.38 -11.00 -13.63
N LEU A 102 -0.81 -10.48 -13.31
CA LEU A 102 -1.98 -11.32 -13.04
C LEU A 102 -2.35 -12.21 -14.24
N VAL A 103 -2.37 -11.66 -15.45
CA VAL A 103 -2.77 -12.42 -16.65
C VAL A 103 -1.80 -13.58 -16.94
N PRO A 104 -0.47 -13.37 -17.00
CA PRO A 104 0.47 -14.49 -17.18
C PRO A 104 0.44 -15.52 -16.06
N ILE A 105 0.18 -15.11 -14.81
CA ILE A 105 0.02 -16.02 -13.68
C ILE A 105 -1.23 -16.88 -13.88
N ALA A 106 -2.38 -16.28 -14.18
CA ALA A 106 -3.65 -17.00 -14.40
C ALA A 106 -3.54 -18.02 -15.54
N ASP A 107 -2.92 -17.63 -16.65
CA ASP A 107 -2.70 -18.54 -17.79
C ASP A 107 -1.88 -19.77 -17.40
N ARG A 108 -0.84 -19.60 -16.58
CA ARG A 108 0.01 -20.72 -16.11
C ARG A 108 -0.67 -21.60 -15.06
N LEU A 109 -1.51 -21.01 -14.22
CA LEU A 109 -2.26 -21.76 -13.21
C LEU A 109 -3.34 -22.66 -13.84
N GLY A 110 -3.82 -22.34 -15.03
CA GLY A 110 -5.00 -22.98 -15.64
C GLY A 110 -6.28 -22.75 -14.83
N ALA A 111 -6.28 -21.74 -13.96
CA ALA A 111 -7.39 -21.37 -13.08
C ALA A 111 -7.38 -19.85 -12.84
N THR A 112 -8.55 -19.26 -12.62
CA THR A 112 -8.66 -17.85 -12.29
C THR A 112 -8.29 -17.65 -10.82
N PRO A 113 -7.24 -16.85 -10.50
CA PRO A 113 -6.94 -16.47 -9.13
C PRO A 113 -8.09 -15.71 -8.47
N THR A 114 -8.21 -15.87 -7.16
CA THR A 114 -9.15 -15.08 -6.34
C THR A 114 -8.42 -13.94 -5.63
N LEU A 115 -9.16 -13.04 -4.95
CA LEU A 115 -8.54 -11.99 -4.15
C LEU A 115 -8.04 -12.53 -2.81
N ALA A 116 -6.85 -12.11 -2.40
CA ALA A 116 -6.27 -12.44 -1.09
C ALA A 116 -6.91 -11.66 0.07
N THR A 117 -7.66 -10.59 -0.22
CA THR A 117 -8.30 -9.70 0.75
C THR A 117 -9.07 -10.43 1.85
N PRO A 118 -9.91 -11.47 1.58
CA PRO A 118 -10.61 -12.16 2.66
C PRO A 118 -9.70 -12.84 3.67
N VAL A 119 -8.50 -13.27 3.25
CA VAL A 119 -7.49 -13.91 4.12
C VAL A 119 -6.69 -12.86 4.87
N LEU A 120 -6.18 -11.86 4.15
CA LEU A 120 -5.34 -10.80 4.71
C LEU A 120 -6.13 -9.88 5.66
N ARG A 121 -7.41 -9.66 5.37
CA ARG A 121 -8.30 -8.91 6.26
C ARG A 121 -8.40 -9.55 7.65
N GLN A 122 -8.48 -10.88 7.75
CA GLN A 122 -8.52 -11.56 9.04
C GLN A 122 -7.29 -11.26 9.89
N LEU A 123 -6.13 -11.11 9.25
CA LEU A 123 -4.87 -10.76 9.92
C LEU A 123 -4.84 -9.29 10.36
N ARG A 124 -5.32 -8.38 9.50
CA ARG A 124 -5.16 -6.92 9.67
C ARG A 124 -6.32 -6.25 10.40
N MET A 125 -7.52 -6.87 10.43
CA MET A 125 -8.72 -6.22 10.97
C MET A 125 -8.66 -6.00 12.48
N ILE A 126 -8.11 -6.97 13.23
CA ILE A 126 -7.93 -6.87 14.68
C ILE A 126 -6.48 -6.51 14.95
N LYS A 127 -6.26 -5.31 15.49
CA LYS A 127 -4.94 -4.74 15.75
C LYS A 127 -4.39 -5.26 17.08
N ASP A 128 -3.09 -5.53 17.10
CA ASP A 128 -2.38 -5.78 18.36
C ASP A 128 -2.04 -4.47 19.11
N ASP A 129 -1.44 -4.58 20.30
CA ASP A 129 -1.12 -3.42 21.13
C ASP A 129 -0.09 -2.47 20.48
N ASN A 130 0.86 -3.01 19.70
CA ASN A 130 1.86 -2.20 19.00
C ASN A 130 1.24 -1.44 17.83
N GLU A 131 0.36 -2.08 17.08
CA GLU A 131 -0.40 -1.46 15.99
C GLU A 131 -1.32 -0.37 16.53
N ILE A 132 -2.02 -0.62 17.65
CA ILE A 132 -2.86 0.38 18.32
C ILE A 132 -2.01 1.56 18.78
N ALA A 133 -0.85 1.31 19.38
CA ALA A 133 0.05 2.39 19.81
C ALA A 133 0.57 3.21 18.63
N ALA A 134 0.88 2.57 17.49
CA ALA A 134 1.31 3.25 16.27
C ALA A 134 0.19 4.13 15.69
N LEU A 135 -1.04 3.60 15.60
CA LEU A 135 -2.20 4.36 15.14
C LEU A 135 -2.52 5.55 16.04
N ARG A 136 -2.40 5.39 17.37
CA ARG A 136 -2.58 6.50 18.32
C ARG A 136 -1.54 7.60 18.13
N ARG A 137 -0.27 7.23 17.88
CA ARG A 137 0.78 8.24 17.59
C ARG A 137 0.50 8.99 16.30
N ALA A 138 0.12 8.28 15.23
CA ALA A 138 -0.24 8.88 13.96
C ALA A 138 -1.46 9.82 14.10
N GLY A 139 -2.53 9.37 14.76
CA GLY A 139 -3.71 10.19 15.00
C GLY A 139 -3.39 11.44 15.82
N ALA A 140 -2.62 11.31 16.90
CA ALA A 140 -2.22 12.47 17.71
C ALA A 140 -1.35 13.48 16.93
N ALA A 141 -0.55 13.03 15.96
CA ALA A 141 0.20 13.93 15.07
C ALA A 141 -0.75 14.72 14.16
N ILE A 142 -1.71 14.06 13.53
CA ILE A 142 -2.73 14.72 12.69
C ILE A 142 -3.63 15.65 13.52
N ASP A 143 -4.01 15.29 14.75
CA ASP A 143 -4.75 16.18 15.65
C ASP A 143 -4.01 17.51 15.89
N ARG A 144 -2.67 17.49 16.02
CA ARG A 144 -1.87 18.71 16.18
C ARG A 144 -1.84 19.56 14.91
N VAL A 145 -1.84 18.93 13.71
CA VAL A 145 -1.99 19.64 12.43
C VAL A 145 -3.36 20.32 12.38
N HIS A 146 -4.44 19.58 12.69
CA HIS A 146 -5.80 20.14 12.72
C HIS A 146 -5.94 21.32 13.69
N ALA A 147 -5.30 21.25 14.85
CA ALA A 147 -5.34 22.33 15.83
C ALA A 147 -4.75 23.65 15.29
N ARG A 148 -3.92 23.59 14.27
CA ARG A 148 -3.25 24.74 13.64
C ARG A 148 -3.99 25.28 12.41
N MET A 149 -5.10 24.70 11.97
CA MET A 149 -5.81 25.12 10.75
C MET A 149 -6.13 26.62 10.73
N GLY A 150 -6.48 27.22 11.89
CA GLY A 150 -6.73 28.66 12.01
C GLY A 150 -5.51 29.56 11.71
N GLU A 151 -4.29 29.02 11.66
CA GLU A 151 -3.09 29.77 11.27
C GLU A 151 -3.04 29.97 9.75
N TRP A 152 -3.54 29.03 8.98
CA TRP A 152 -3.41 28.96 7.54
C TRP A 152 -4.71 29.30 6.79
N LEU A 153 -5.84 28.82 7.30
CA LEU A 153 -7.17 29.01 6.68
C LEU A 153 -7.65 30.45 6.92
N ARG A 154 -7.41 31.33 5.96
CA ARG A 154 -7.77 32.76 6.03
C ARG A 154 -8.26 33.26 4.68
N PRO A 155 -9.26 34.16 4.65
CA PRO A 155 -9.64 34.83 3.43
C PRO A 155 -8.44 35.51 2.75
N GLY A 156 -8.41 35.45 1.43
CA GLY A 156 -7.34 36.03 0.61
C GLY A 156 -6.17 35.09 0.30
N ARG A 157 -6.09 33.92 0.93
CA ARG A 157 -5.15 32.87 0.55
C ARG A 157 -5.78 31.94 -0.47
N THR A 158 -4.96 31.25 -1.26
CA THR A 158 -5.44 30.22 -2.19
C THR A 158 -5.58 28.88 -1.50
N GLU A 159 -6.39 27.97 -2.08
CA GLU A 159 -6.47 26.57 -1.65
C GLU A 159 -5.08 25.90 -1.69
N ALA A 160 -4.30 26.16 -2.75
CA ALA A 160 -2.95 25.62 -2.91
C ALA A 160 -1.98 26.11 -1.82
N ASP A 161 -2.05 27.39 -1.43
CA ASP A 161 -1.21 27.94 -0.34
C ASP A 161 -1.52 27.23 0.99
N VAL A 162 -2.81 27.05 1.29
CA VAL A 162 -3.24 26.37 2.53
C VAL A 162 -2.83 24.91 2.51
N ALA A 163 -2.99 24.22 1.38
CA ALA A 163 -2.56 22.82 1.24
C ALA A 163 -1.05 22.65 1.41
N ALA A 164 -0.24 23.58 0.91
CA ALA A 164 1.21 23.55 1.10
C ALA A 164 1.60 23.66 2.58
N ASP A 165 1.02 24.60 3.34
CA ASP A 165 1.29 24.74 4.78
C ASP A 165 0.87 23.47 5.55
N ILE A 166 -0.26 22.85 5.18
CA ILE A 166 -0.72 21.59 5.76
C ILE A 166 0.28 20.47 5.48
N ALA A 167 0.77 20.35 4.24
CA ALA A 167 1.76 19.36 3.85
C ALA A 167 3.04 19.46 4.68
N GLU A 168 3.57 20.68 4.83
CA GLU A 168 4.75 20.94 5.65
C GLU A 168 4.50 20.57 7.12
N ALA A 169 3.33 20.90 7.66
CA ALA A 169 2.97 20.58 9.03
C ALA A 169 2.86 19.07 9.27
N ILE A 170 2.27 18.31 8.35
CA ILE A 170 2.15 16.85 8.41
C ILE A 170 3.55 16.22 8.52
N VAL A 171 4.50 16.64 7.68
CA VAL A 171 5.88 16.14 7.72
C VAL A 171 6.59 16.57 9.00
N ALA A 172 6.40 17.83 9.45
CA ALA A 172 7.00 18.35 10.69
C ALA A 172 6.50 17.59 11.94
N GLU A 173 5.29 17.05 11.92
CA GLU A 173 4.74 16.22 12.99
C GLU A 173 5.18 14.76 12.95
N GLY A 174 6.04 14.40 12.00
CA GLY A 174 6.73 13.11 11.94
C GLY A 174 6.15 12.09 10.97
N HIS A 175 5.20 12.48 10.12
CA HIS A 175 4.79 11.66 8.98
C HIS A 175 5.86 11.71 7.88
N THR A 176 5.95 10.66 7.08
CA THR A 176 6.91 10.60 5.97
C THR A 176 6.51 11.55 4.85
N GLU A 177 5.22 11.57 4.56
CA GLU A 177 4.58 12.36 3.50
C GLU A 177 3.06 12.40 3.74
N PRO A 178 2.34 13.39 3.22
CA PRO A 178 0.89 13.33 3.15
C PRO A 178 0.47 12.34 2.06
N GLU A 179 -0.51 11.47 2.36
CA GLU A 179 -1.09 10.56 1.35
C GLU A 179 -1.94 11.34 0.34
N PHE A 180 -2.73 12.28 0.84
CA PHE A 180 -3.49 13.25 0.06
C PHE A 180 -3.77 14.49 0.93
N ILE A 181 -4.12 15.60 0.29
CA ILE A 181 -4.60 16.81 0.93
C ILE A 181 -5.70 17.37 0.05
N ILE A 182 -6.90 17.53 0.60
CA ILE A 182 -8.01 18.21 -0.07
C ILE A 182 -8.26 19.52 0.66
N VAL A 183 -8.23 20.62 -0.07
CA VAL A 183 -8.69 21.94 0.38
C VAL A 183 -9.65 22.45 -0.69
N GLY A 184 -10.95 22.28 -0.45
CA GLY A 184 -12.01 22.71 -1.36
C GLY A 184 -12.82 23.84 -0.77
N SER A 185 -12.74 25.06 -1.31
CA SER A 185 -13.43 26.23 -0.83
C SER A 185 -14.65 26.58 -1.68
N GLY A 186 -15.73 27.06 -1.04
CA GLY A 186 -16.97 27.41 -1.70
C GLY A 186 -17.49 26.29 -2.63
N PRO A 187 -17.63 26.54 -3.95
CA PRO A 187 -18.16 25.55 -4.89
C PRO A 187 -17.27 24.30 -5.01
N ASN A 188 -15.95 24.42 -4.78
CA ASN A 188 -15.00 23.31 -4.89
C ASN A 188 -15.19 22.26 -3.76
N GLY A 189 -15.77 22.66 -2.64
CA GLY A 189 -16.10 21.74 -1.54
C GLY A 189 -17.16 20.68 -1.88
N ALA A 190 -17.80 20.78 -3.04
CA ALA A 190 -18.75 19.76 -3.51
C ALA A 190 -18.07 18.58 -4.23
N ASP A 191 -16.78 18.69 -4.58
CA ASP A 191 -16.00 17.64 -5.20
C ASP A 191 -15.19 16.89 -4.12
N PRO A 192 -15.50 15.62 -3.83
CA PRO A 192 -14.80 14.85 -2.81
C PRO A 192 -13.35 14.48 -3.18
N HIS A 193 -12.95 14.68 -4.42
CA HIS A 193 -11.60 14.43 -4.92
C HIS A 193 -10.96 15.69 -5.53
N HIS A 194 -11.41 16.86 -5.05
CA HIS A 194 -10.90 18.12 -5.54
C HIS A 194 -9.39 18.23 -5.39
N GLU A 195 -8.71 18.52 -6.50
CA GLU A 195 -7.31 18.93 -6.48
C GLU A 195 -7.26 20.42 -6.13
N GLN A 196 -6.48 20.79 -5.11
CA GLN A 196 -6.34 22.17 -4.65
C GLN A 196 -5.94 23.11 -5.79
N SER A 197 -6.59 24.24 -5.86
CA SER A 197 -6.46 25.21 -6.97
C SER A 197 -5.95 26.58 -6.51
N ASP A 198 -5.75 27.49 -7.48
CA ASP A 198 -5.45 28.89 -7.21
C ASP A 198 -6.68 29.70 -6.82
N ARG A 199 -7.84 29.04 -6.57
CA ARG A 199 -9.03 29.74 -6.07
C ARG A 199 -8.71 30.42 -4.74
N VAL A 200 -9.00 31.73 -4.69
CA VAL A 200 -8.86 32.54 -3.48
C VAL A 200 -10.05 32.24 -2.55
N ILE A 201 -9.75 31.91 -1.31
CA ILE A 201 -10.74 31.66 -0.25
C ILE A 201 -11.39 33.00 0.14
N GLU A 202 -12.70 33.05 0.10
CA GLU A 202 -13.51 34.22 0.49
C GLU A 202 -13.98 34.13 1.95
N ALA A 203 -14.41 35.26 2.51
CA ALA A 203 -14.73 35.34 3.94
C ALA A 203 -15.97 34.53 4.35
N ASP A 204 -16.85 34.26 3.41
CA ASP A 204 -18.12 33.51 3.59
C ASP A 204 -18.08 32.11 2.99
N ASP A 205 -16.90 31.66 2.50
CA ASP A 205 -16.75 30.31 2.02
C ASP A 205 -16.85 29.28 3.15
N ILE A 206 -17.55 28.19 2.87
CA ILE A 206 -17.34 26.93 3.59
C ILE A 206 -16.15 26.24 2.95
N VAL A 207 -15.21 25.78 3.77
CA VAL A 207 -14.01 25.09 3.28
C VAL A 207 -14.00 23.66 3.81
N VAL A 208 -13.89 22.70 2.88
CA VAL A 208 -13.70 21.29 3.20
C VAL A 208 -12.19 21.01 3.21
N ILE A 209 -11.69 20.45 4.30
CA ILE A 209 -10.31 19.99 4.44
C ILE A 209 -10.34 18.52 4.81
N ASP A 210 -9.68 17.69 4.03
CA ASP A 210 -9.50 16.25 4.27
C ASP A 210 -8.01 15.90 4.14
N ILE A 211 -7.43 15.29 5.22
CA ILE A 211 -6.01 14.99 5.35
C ILE A 211 -5.77 13.69 6.15
#